data_bf086ff5de11136430b3c4de9e04a8e9
#
_entry.id   bf086ff5de11136430b3c4de9e04a8e9
#
_cell.length_a   1.000
_cell.length_b   1.000
_cell.length_c   1.000
_cell.angle_alpha   90.00
_cell.angle_beta   90.00
_cell.angle_gamma   90.00
#
_symmetry.space_group_name_H-M   'P 1'
#
loop_
_entity.id
_entity.type
_entity.pdbx_description
1 polymer ?
#
loop_
_entity_poly.entity_id
_entity_poly.type
_entity_poly.pdbx_seq_one_letter_code
_entity_poly.pdbx_strand_id
1 'polypeptide(L)'
;MQDSYSEEILREQYTLHKAYVNGRISTTKKVGIKVRFPCIPEDISENIAKFIIHNKLNDPSSSWDCKKGDLHSTKEGVQEIKCFTSCGPLSFTPTSEWDIIYFLDARNWLNDQFVLYRIPLKRTSDEWKNIQINKKQTFNDQCTQGRRPRMSFENLQTQISDHCNKVYEGSFDEIFIPIATTE
;
A
#
# COMPACT_ATOMS: atom_id res chain seq x y z
N MET A 1 9.58 18.12 14.42
CA MET A 1 8.52 17.12 14.61
C MET A 1 8.92 15.93 13.75
N GLN A 2 8.92 14.73 14.27
CA GLN A 2 9.33 13.54 13.50
C GLN A 2 8.16 13.20 12.58
N ASP A 3 8.34 13.39 11.27
CA ASP A 3 7.24 13.32 10.30
C ASP A 3 6.90 11.89 9.86
N SER A 4 7.56 10.87 10.44
CA SER A 4 7.26 9.45 10.19
C SER A 4 7.76 8.56 11.32
N TYR A 5 7.29 7.32 11.37
CA TYR A 5 7.72 6.35 12.37
C TYR A 5 9.19 5.98 12.21
N SER A 6 9.90 5.89 13.35
CA SER A 6 11.16 5.14 13.45
C SER A 6 10.89 3.64 13.34
N GLU A 7 11.94 2.85 13.12
CA GLU A 7 11.84 1.38 13.17
C GLU A 7 11.22 0.89 14.49
N GLU A 8 11.69 1.43 15.63
CA GLU A 8 11.20 1.06 16.95
C GLU A 8 9.70 1.33 17.11
N ILE A 9 9.25 2.53 16.74
CA ILE A 9 7.83 2.91 16.81
C ILE A 9 6.99 2.02 15.88
N LEU A 10 7.46 1.77 14.65
CA LEU A 10 6.73 0.93 13.71
C LEU A 10 6.59 -0.50 14.23
N ARG A 11 7.65 -1.08 14.79
CA ARG A 11 7.64 -2.42 15.40
C ARG A 11 6.63 -2.50 16.55
N GLU A 12 6.64 -1.48 17.42
CA GLU A 12 5.70 -1.39 18.55
C GLU A 12 4.25 -1.32 18.05
N GLN A 13 3.93 -0.37 17.18
CA GLN A 13 2.57 -0.15 16.67
C GLN A 13 2.04 -1.36 15.90
N TYR A 14 2.88 -1.95 15.05
CA TYR A 14 2.52 -3.18 14.33
C TYR A 14 2.23 -4.35 15.28
N THR A 15 3.07 -4.55 16.29
CA THR A 15 2.91 -5.62 17.29
C THR A 15 1.63 -5.44 18.09
N LEU A 16 1.34 -4.23 18.56
CA LEU A 16 0.13 -3.91 19.31
C LEU A 16 -1.13 -4.13 18.46
N HIS A 17 -1.10 -3.67 17.21
CA HIS A 17 -2.23 -3.87 16.29
C HIS A 17 -2.47 -5.36 16.00
N LYS A 18 -1.40 -6.12 15.74
CA LYS A 18 -1.47 -7.56 15.51
C LYS A 18 -2.00 -8.31 16.74
N ALA A 19 -1.57 -7.95 17.93
CA ALA A 19 -2.08 -8.53 19.17
C ALA A 19 -3.57 -8.25 19.37
N TYR A 20 -4.02 -7.02 19.09
CA TYR A 20 -5.44 -6.65 19.13
C TYR A 20 -6.27 -7.52 18.16
N VAL A 21 -5.84 -7.65 16.91
CA VAL A 21 -6.57 -8.43 15.91
C VAL A 21 -6.59 -9.92 16.27
N ASN A 22 -5.49 -10.48 16.76
CA ASN A 22 -5.44 -11.86 17.25
C ASN A 22 -6.37 -12.10 18.44
N GLY A 23 -6.46 -11.14 19.36
CA GLY A 23 -7.45 -11.16 20.44
C GLY A 23 -8.89 -11.21 19.93
N ARG A 24 -9.22 -10.41 18.89
CA ARG A 24 -10.52 -10.41 18.23
C ARG A 24 -10.82 -11.77 17.57
N ILE A 25 -9.85 -12.35 16.86
CA ILE A 25 -9.96 -13.68 16.24
C ILE A 25 -10.24 -14.75 17.30
N SER A 26 -9.49 -14.74 18.40
CA SER A 26 -9.69 -15.67 19.52
C SER A 26 -11.09 -15.55 20.13
N THR A 27 -11.55 -14.32 20.38
CA THR A 27 -12.89 -14.06 20.89
C THR A 27 -13.96 -14.59 19.93
N THR A 28 -13.84 -14.32 18.64
CA THR A 28 -14.76 -14.82 17.62
C THR A 28 -14.88 -16.34 17.64
N LYS A 29 -13.74 -17.03 17.76
CA LYS A 29 -13.72 -18.51 17.87
C LYS A 29 -14.43 -19.01 19.12
N LYS A 30 -14.27 -18.31 20.27
CA LYS A 30 -14.88 -18.70 21.55
C LYS A 30 -16.40 -18.50 21.58
N VAL A 31 -16.89 -17.39 21.00
CA VAL A 31 -18.33 -17.02 21.08
C VAL A 31 -19.12 -17.41 19.83
N GLY A 32 -18.46 -17.92 18.77
CA GLY A 32 -19.13 -18.34 17.53
C GLY A 32 -19.71 -17.18 16.68
N ILE A 33 -19.38 -15.93 16.99
CA ILE A 33 -19.89 -14.75 16.28
C ILE A 33 -18.89 -14.34 15.21
N LYS A 34 -19.35 -14.20 13.95
CA LYS A 34 -18.51 -13.65 12.86
C LYS A 34 -18.32 -12.16 13.08
N VAL A 35 -17.09 -11.75 13.39
CA VAL A 35 -16.69 -10.35 13.57
C VAL A 35 -15.83 -9.92 12.41
N ARG A 36 -16.06 -8.70 11.88
CA ARG A 36 -15.16 -8.09 10.91
C ARG A 36 -13.87 -7.66 11.63
N PHE A 37 -12.74 -8.03 11.08
CA PHE A 37 -11.44 -7.62 11.60
C PHE A 37 -11.01 -6.30 10.96
N PRO A 38 -10.35 -5.39 11.73
CA PRO A 38 -9.77 -4.19 11.15
C PRO A 38 -8.64 -4.54 10.18
N CYS A 39 -8.49 -3.74 9.14
CA CYS A 39 -7.31 -3.74 8.29
C CYS A 39 -6.10 -3.18 9.04
N ILE A 40 -4.92 -3.25 8.43
CA ILE A 40 -3.75 -2.52 8.93
C ILE A 40 -4.06 -1.01 8.80
N PRO A 41 -3.84 -0.19 9.85
CA PRO A 41 -3.94 1.26 9.80
C PRO A 41 -3.06 1.88 8.71
N GLU A 42 -3.50 3.01 8.15
CA GLU A 42 -2.81 3.68 7.04
C GLU A 42 -1.39 4.08 7.45
N ASP A 43 -1.21 4.70 8.62
CA ASP A 43 0.08 5.10 9.16
C ASP A 43 1.07 3.93 9.31
N ILE A 44 0.61 2.75 9.73
CA ILE A 44 1.46 1.54 9.82
C ILE A 44 1.80 1.04 8.41
N SER A 45 0.84 0.94 7.51
CA SER A 45 1.05 0.39 6.16
C SER A 45 1.93 1.29 5.29
N GLU A 46 1.77 2.60 5.38
CA GLU A 46 2.62 3.59 4.69
C GLU A 46 4.06 3.53 5.19
N ASN A 47 4.27 3.40 6.50
CA ASN A 47 5.61 3.25 7.05
C ASN A 47 6.25 1.89 6.73
N ILE A 48 5.49 0.79 6.65
CA ILE A 48 5.99 -0.49 6.11
C ILE A 48 6.49 -0.30 4.68
N ALA A 49 5.67 0.31 3.80
CA ALA A 49 6.06 0.59 2.43
C ALA A 49 7.30 1.49 2.36
N LYS A 50 7.38 2.53 3.18
CA LYS A 50 8.54 3.42 3.28
C LYS A 50 9.82 2.65 3.61
N PHE A 51 9.82 1.77 4.62
CA PHE A 51 11.01 0.99 4.97
C PHE A 51 11.41 0.02 3.85
N ILE A 52 10.45 -0.58 3.14
CA ILE A 52 10.75 -1.38 1.96
C ILE A 52 11.40 -0.52 0.87
N ILE A 53 10.85 0.66 0.57
CA ILE A 53 11.38 1.58 -0.44
C ILE A 53 12.80 2.01 -0.06
N HIS A 54 13.05 2.38 1.20
CA HIS A 54 14.38 2.75 1.67
C HIS A 54 15.39 1.62 1.51
N ASN A 55 15.08 0.44 2.02
CA ASN A 55 16.05 -0.62 2.24
C ASN A 55 16.14 -1.61 1.06
N LYS A 56 15.08 -1.73 0.25
CA LYS A 56 15.01 -2.69 -0.86
C LYS A 56 15.05 -2.03 -2.24
N LEU A 57 14.61 -0.77 -2.35
CA LEU A 57 14.69 -0.02 -3.61
C LEU A 57 15.79 1.05 -3.60
N ASN A 58 16.56 1.11 -2.51
CA ASN A 58 17.65 2.06 -2.33
C ASN A 58 17.20 3.52 -2.58
N ASP A 59 16.06 3.90 -2.00
CA ASP A 59 15.55 5.27 -2.04
C ASP A 59 15.32 5.83 -0.62
N PRO A 60 16.38 6.19 0.09
CA PRO A 60 16.30 6.75 1.45
C PRO A 60 15.69 8.15 1.49
N SER A 61 15.46 8.78 0.32
CA SER A 61 14.84 10.11 0.24
C SER A 61 13.30 10.05 0.38
N SER A 62 12.70 8.86 0.24
CA SER A 62 11.26 8.69 0.42
C SER A 62 10.88 9.00 1.86
N SER A 63 10.03 9.99 2.05
CA SER A 63 9.60 10.49 3.37
C SER A 63 8.10 10.76 3.37
N TRP A 64 7.50 10.72 4.54
CA TRP A 64 6.09 11.00 4.69
C TRP A 64 5.78 12.46 4.36
N ASP A 65 4.77 12.72 3.53
CA ASP A 65 4.32 14.06 3.15
C ASP A 65 2.81 14.18 3.31
N CYS A 66 2.39 14.92 4.35
CA CYS A 66 0.99 15.19 4.62
C CYS A 66 0.32 16.18 3.65
N LYS A 67 1.06 16.72 2.67
CA LYS A 67 0.54 17.74 1.75
C LYS A 67 0.11 17.17 0.41
N LYS A 68 0.87 16.19 -0.10
CA LYS A 68 0.60 15.55 -1.40
C LYS A 68 1.04 14.10 -1.38
N GLY A 69 0.09 13.18 -1.64
CA GLY A 69 0.34 11.75 -1.57
C GLY A 69 0.58 11.26 -0.15
N ASP A 70 1.03 10.04 -0.02
CA ASP A 70 1.36 9.41 1.26
C ASP A 70 2.86 9.58 1.57
N LEU A 71 3.72 9.46 0.54
CA LEU A 71 5.15 9.69 0.62
C LEU A 71 5.62 10.64 -0.50
N HIS A 72 6.79 11.24 -0.30
CA HIS A 72 7.49 12.01 -1.32
C HIS A 72 8.96 11.61 -1.36
N SER A 73 9.51 11.46 -2.56
CA SER A 73 10.91 11.13 -2.82
C SER A 73 11.52 12.15 -3.76
N THR A 74 12.80 12.48 -3.55
CA THR A 74 13.56 13.30 -4.51
C THR A 74 13.84 12.55 -5.82
N LYS A 75 13.79 11.23 -5.80
CA LYS A 75 14.05 10.36 -6.94
C LYS A 75 12.80 10.10 -7.79
N GLU A 76 11.64 9.93 -7.14
CA GLU A 76 10.42 9.46 -7.80
C GLU A 76 9.23 10.44 -7.67
N GLY A 77 9.38 11.55 -6.94
CA GLY A 77 8.31 12.52 -6.73
C GLY A 77 7.26 12.05 -5.72
N VAL A 78 6.01 12.36 -6.01
CA VAL A 78 4.86 12.03 -5.15
C VAL A 78 4.54 10.54 -5.27
N GLN A 79 4.51 9.87 -4.12
CA GLN A 79 4.26 8.42 -4.02
C GLN A 79 2.94 8.18 -3.28
N GLU A 80 2.05 7.43 -3.91
CA GLU A 80 0.79 6.99 -3.30
C GLU A 80 0.95 5.53 -2.84
N ILE A 81 0.45 5.20 -1.66
CA ILE A 81 0.48 3.84 -1.10
C ILE A 81 -0.95 3.31 -0.98
N LYS A 82 -1.19 2.13 -1.50
CA LYS A 82 -2.46 1.41 -1.30
C LYS A 82 -2.19 0.07 -0.66
N CYS A 83 -2.66 -0.08 0.57
CA CYS A 83 -2.57 -1.35 1.30
C CYS A 83 -3.87 -2.14 1.18
N PHE A 84 -3.77 -3.45 0.99
CA PHE A 84 -4.93 -4.33 0.99
C PHE A 84 -4.66 -5.62 1.79
N THR A 85 -5.65 -6.00 2.59
CA THR A 85 -5.62 -7.20 3.44
C THR A 85 -6.62 -8.27 2.96
N SER A 86 -7.24 -8.06 1.81
CA SER A 86 -8.21 -8.97 1.18
C SER A 86 -8.30 -8.72 -0.31
N CYS A 87 -8.96 -9.60 -1.06
CA CYS A 87 -9.24 -9.42 -2.50
C CYS A 87 -10.37 -8.42 -2.79
N GLY A 88 -10.80 -7.64 -1.79
CA GLY A 88 -11.83 -6.61 -1.96
C GLY A 88 -11.34 -5.40 -2.76
N PRO A 89 -12.27 -4.55 -3.22
CA PRO A 89 -11.91 -3.40 -4.03
C PRO A 89 -11.20 -2.33 -3.21
N LEU A 90 -10.10 -1.84 -3.75
CA LEU A 90 -9.41 -0.63 -3.33
C LEU A 90 -10.18 0.61 -3.79
N SER A 91 -10.11 1.67 -3.01
CA SER A 91 -10.79 2.94 -3.31
C SER A 91 -9.77 4.03 -3.58
N PHE A 92 -10.00 4.81 -4.64
CA PHE A 92 -9.12 5.90 -5.05
C PHE A 92 -9.84 7.24 -4.88
N THR A 93 -9.18 8.20 -4.26
CA THR A 93 -9.73 9.54 -4.13
C THR A 93 -9.65 10.24 -5.50
N PRO A 94 -10.74 10.87 -6.00
CA PRO A 94 -10.77 11.45 -7.34
C PRO A 94 -9.72 12.53 -7.58
N THR A 95 -9.32 13.22 -6.53
CA THR A 95 -8.37 14.33 -6.54
C THR A 95 -6.95 13.95 -6.10
N SER A 96 -6.69 12.69 -5.74
CA SER A 96 -5.33 12.26 -5.42
C SER A 96 -4.41 12.44 -6.63
N GLU A 97 -3.20 12.89 -6.38
CA GLU A 97 -2.15 13.06 -7.37
C GLU A 97 -0.95 12.22 -6.97
N TRP A 98 -0.34 11.52 -7.93
CA TRP A 98 0.92 10.79 -7.74
C TRP A 98 1.74 10.74 -9.02
N ASP A 99 3.04 10.65 -8.85
CA ASP A 99 3.98 10.33 -9.93
C ASP A 99 4.19 8.81 -10.05
N ILE A 100 4.07 8.11 -8.92
CA ILE A 100 4.19 6.65 -8.82
C ILE A 100 3.24 6.14 -7.74
N ILE A 101 2.73 4.91 -7.92
CA ILE A 101 1.89 4.27 -6.91
C ILE A 101 2.44 2.90 -6.53
N TYR A 102 2.37 2.61 -5.24
CA TYR A 102 2.76 1.33 -4.66
C TYR A 102 1.54 0.61 -4.08
N PHE A 103 1.52 -0.70 -4.24
CA PHE A 103 0.50 -1.56 -3.64
C PHE A 103 1.13 -2.51 -2.66
N LEU A 104 0.81 -2.34 -1.38
CA LEU A 104 1.23 -3.23 -0.31
C LEU A 104 0.20 -4.35 -0.16
N ASP A 105 0.54 -5.53 -0.64
CA ASP A 105 -0.22 -6.75 -0.39
C ASP A 105 0.07 -7.25 1.01
N ALA A 106 -0.87 -7.04 1.89
CA ALA A 106 -0.82 -7.44 3.28
C ALA A 106 -1.85 -8.54 3.60
N ARG A 107 -2.27 -9.34 2.61
CA ARG A 107 -3.23 -10.45 2.84
C ARG A 107 -2.70 -11.50 3.81
N ASN A 108 -1.39 -11.62 3.91
CA ASN A 108 -0.73 -12.56 4.82
C ASN A 108 -0.01 -11.87 6.00
N TRP A 109 -0.40 -10.65 6.35
CA TRP A 109 0.25 -9.85 7.37
C TRP A 109 0.22 -10.46 8.79
N LEU A 110 -0.81 -11.25 9.12
CA LEU A 110 -0.86 -11.94 10.41
C LEU A 110 0.24 -13.00 10.56
N ASN A 111 0.84 -13.44 9.46
CA ASN A 111 2.01 -14.29 9.41
C ASN A 111 3.29 -13.49 9.11
N ASP A 112 3.26 -12.17 9.29
CA ASP A 112 4.37 -11.24 9.07
C ASP A 112 4.89 -11.22 7.62
N GLN A 113 4.05 -11.55 6.63
CA GLN A 113 4.44 -11.59 5.23
C GLN A 113 3.80 -10.47 4.44
N PHE A 114 4.63 -9.80 3.62
CA PHE A 114 4.25 -8.67 2.77
C PHE A 114 4.80 -8.82 1.37
N VAL A 115 4.06 -8.29 0.39
CA VAL A 115 4.54 -8.11 -0.98
C VAL A 115 4.32 -6.65 -1.36
N LEU A 116 5.32 -6.01 -1.95
CA LEU A 116 5.19 -4.66 -2.50
C LEU A 116 5.26 -4.70 -4.01
N TYR A 117 4.25 -4.14 -4.66
CA TYR A 117 4.22 -3.91 -6.10
C TYR A 117 4.43 -2.42 -6.38
N ARG A 118 5.22 -2.13 -7.41
CA ARG A 118 5.52 -0.78 -7.89
C ARG A 118 4.93 -0.58 -9.28
N ILE A 119 4.17 0.51 -9.45
CA ILE A 119 3.60 0.91 -10.73
C ILE A 119 4.10 2.33 -11.06
N PRO A 120 5.11 2.46 -11.94
CA PRO A 120 5.73 3.74 -12.29
C PRO A 120 4.89 4.51 -13.32
N LEU A 121 3.63 4.68 -13.03
CA LEU A 121 2.68 5.41 -13.87
C LEU A 121 2.10 6.58 -13.08
N LYS A 122 2.24 7.78 -13.66
CA LYS A 122 1.59 8.97 -13.12
C LYS A 122 0.07 8.81 -13.13
N ARG A 123 -0.60 9.42 -12.15
CA ARG A 123 -2.07 9.49 -12.11
C ARG A 123 -2.69 9.98 -13.43
N THR A 124 -1.97 10.86 -14.14
CA THR A 124 -2.41 11.50 -15.38
C THR A 124 -1.99 10.77 -16.65
N SER A 125 -1.30 9.62 -16.55
CA SER A 125 -0.93 8.82 -17.72
C SER A 125 -2.17 8.25 -18.42
N ASP A 126 -2.05 7.98 -19.71
CA ASP A 126 -3.18 7.45 -20.49
C ASP A 126 -3.50 6.01 -20.10
N GLU A 127 -2.48 5.21 -19.75
CA GLU A 127 -2.66 3.86 -19.24
C GLU A 127 -3.55 3.88 -17.99
N TRP A 128 -3.26 4.79 -17.05
CA TRP A 128 -4.04 4.91 -15.82
C TRP A 128 -5.45 5.41 -16.05
N LYS A 129 -5.61 6.45 -16.89
CA LYS A 129 -6.93 7.02 -17.23
C LYS A 129 -7.88 6.02 -17.87
N ASN A 130 -7.34 5.12 -18.70
CA ASN A 130 -8.12 4.18 -19.50
C ASN A 130 -8.44 2.87 -18.78
N ILE A 131 -7.97 2.66 -17.52
CA ILE A 131 -8.32 1.48 -16.73
C ILE A 131 -9.84 1.36 -16.64
N GLN A 132 -10.38 0.21 -17.04
CA GLN A 132 -11.81 -0.07 -16.99
C GLN A 132 -12.24 -0.40 -15.57
N ILE A 133 -13.12 0.41 -15.00
CA ILE A 133 -13.74 0.14 -13.69
C ILE A 133 -14.94 -0.81 -13.86
N ASN A 134 -15.67 -0.63 -14.94
CA ASN A 134 -16.80 -1.47 -15.34
C ASN A 134 -17.01 -1.39 -16.86
N LYS A 135 -18.00 -2.11 -17.38
CA LYS A 135 -18.29 -2.17 -18.83
C LYS A 135 -18.55 -0.82 -19.51
N LYS A 136 -18.82 0.25 -18.75
CA LYS A 136 -19.25 1.55 -19.28
C LYS A 136 -18.34 2.70 -18.87
N GLN A 137 -17.46 2.52 -17.90
CA GLN A 137 -16.71 3.63 -17.31
C GLN A 137 -15.26 3.26 -17.03
N THR A 138 -14.40 4.17 -17.42
CA THR A 138 -12.98 4.15 -17.06
C THR A 138 -12.73 4.76 -15.67
N PHE A 139 -11.51 4.64 -15.22
CA PHE A 139 -11.03 5.33 -14.02
C PHE A 139 -11.22 6.84 -14.13
N ASN A 140 -10.86 7.41 -15.29
CA ASN A 140 -11.00 8.84 -15.54
C ASN A 140 -12.46 9.30 -15.56
N ASP A 141 -13.38 8.52 -16.16
CA ASP A 141 -14.79 8.86 -16.17
C ASP A 141 -15.37 8.99 -14.76
N GLN A 142 -15.00 8.09 -13.85
CA GLN A 142 -15.48 8.19 -12.48
C GLN A 142 -14.88 9.38 -11.73
N CYS A 143 -13.59 9.65 -11.94
CA CYS A 143 -12.94 10.80 -11.31
C CYS A 143 -13.53 12.13 -11.77
N THR A 144 -13.78 12.33 -13.07
CA THR A 144 -14.41 13.55 -13.60
C THR A 144 -15.84 13.75 -13.09
N GLN A 145 -16.52 12.69 -12.71
CA GLN A 145 -17.82 12.74 -12.03
C GLN A 145 -17.72 12.95 -10.51
N GLY A 146 -16.52 13.17 -9.96
CA GLY A 146 -16.30 13.29 -8.52
C GLY A 146 -16.53 11.99 -7.73
N ARG A 147 -16.61 10.86 -8.42
CA ARG A 147 -16.81 9.54 -7.80
C ARG A 147 -15.47 8.90 -7.48
N ARG A 148 -15.44 8.11 -6.41
CA ARG A 148 -14.27 7.31 -6.05
C ARG A 148 -14.23 6.03 -6.88
N PRO A 149 -13.27 5.86 -7.83
CA PRO A 149 -13.07 4.58 -8.51
C PRO A 149 -12.80 3.47 -7.50
N ARG A 150 -13.37 2.28 -7.77
CA ARG A 150 -13.15 1.10 -6.93
C ARG A 150 -12.88 -0.10 -7.80
N MET A 151 -11.75 -0.78 -7.56
CA MET A 151 -11.36 -2.01 -8.25
C MET A 151 -10.49 -2.88 -7.35
N SER A 152 -10.49 -4.19 -7.55
CA SER A 152 -9.54 -5.08 -6.88
C SER A 152 -8.15 -4.92 -7.48
N PHE A 153 -7.12 -5.27 -6.70
CA PHE A 153 -5.74 -5.24 -7.19
C PHE A 153 -5.54 -6.21 -8.37
N GLU A 154 -6.16 -7.37 -8.34
CA GLU A 154 -6.08 -8.35 -9.41
C GLU A 154 -6.65 -7.81 -10.74
N ASN A 155 -7.78 -7.10 -10.68
CA ASN A 155 -8.36 -6.47 -11.87
C ASN A 155 -7.45 -5.36 -12.41
N LEU A 156 -6.88 -4.53 -11.53
CA LEU A 156 -5.89 -3.53 -11.88
C LEU A 156 -4.68 -4.18 -12.55
N GLN A 157 -4.08 -5.18 -11.89
CA GLN A 157 -2.88 -5.87 -12.37
C GLN A 157 -3.08 -6.48 -13.77
N THR A 158 -4.25 -7.06 -14.03
CA THR A 158 -4.58 -7.63 -15.34
C THR A 158 -4.55 -6.58 -16.46
N GLN A 159 -4.96 -5.33 -16.17
CA GLN A 159 -5.07 -4.28 -17.18
C GLN A 159 -3.74 -3.54 -17.43
N ILE A 160 -2.85 -3.51 -16.45
CA ILE A 160 -1.55 -2.80 -16.54
C ILE A 160 -0.38 -3.71 -16.14
N SER A 161 -0.45 -4.99 -16.52
CA SER A 161 0.54 -6.03 -16.17
C SER A 161 1.97 -5.61 -16.49
N ASP A 162 2.19 -4.98 -17.64
CA ASP A 162 3.52 -4.58 -18.13
C ASP A 162 4.17 -3.48 -17.27
N HIS A 163 3.37 -2.79 -16.47
CA HIS A 163 3.82 -1.74 -15.55
C HIS A 163 3.79 -2.17 -14.08
N CYS A 164 3.26 -3.35 -13.77
CA CYS A 164 3.08 -3.84 -12.41
C CYS A 164 4.26 -4.73 -11.98
N ASN A 165 5.26 -4.14 -11.34
CA ASN A 165 6.47 -4.81 -10.93
C ASN A 165 6.40 -5.24 -9.47
N LYS A 166 6.55 -6.53 -9.18
CA LYS A 166 6.80 -7.00 -7.81
C LYS A 166 8.22 -6.63 -7.41
N VAL A 167 8.37 -5.74 -6.44
CA VAL A 167 9.67 -5.18 -6.02
C VAL A 167 10.14 -5.70 -4.67
N TYR A 168 9.25 -6.31 -3.89
CA TYR A 168 9.56 -6.93 -2.62
C TYR A 168 8.59 -8.08 -2.31
N GLU A 169 9.10 -9.13 -1.72
CA GLU A 169 8.34 -10.19 -1.06
C GLU A 169 9.19 -10.71 0.10
N GLY A 170 8.64 -10.68 1.32
CA GLY A 170 9.38 -11.10 2.50
C GLY A 170 8.66 -10.78 3.80
N SER A 171 9.37 -11.00 4.91
CA SER A 171 8.82 -10.85 6.25
C SER A 171 8.91 -9.41 6.76
N PHE A 172 8.13 -9.11 7.82
CA PHE A 172 8.18 -7.82 8.51
C PHE A 172 9.59 -7.48 9.04
N ASP A 173 10.33 -8.47 9.52
CA ASP A 173 11.69 -8.22 10.02
C ASP A 173 12.68 -7.89 8.90
N GLU A 174 12.51 -8.51 7.74
CA GLU A 174 13.40 -8.28 6.59
C GLU A 174 13.26 -6.88 5.98
N ILE A 175 12.14 -6.17 6.17
CA ILE A 175 11.98 -4.81 5.62
C ILE A 175 13.01 -3.82 6.15
N PHE A 176 13.55 -4.07 7.36
CA PHE A 176 14.52 -3.19 8.00
C PHE A 176 15.98 -3.47 7.60
N ILE A 177 16.24 -4.56 6.91
CA ILE A 177 17.58 -4.97 6.48
C ILE A 177 17.88 -4.35 5.12
N PRO A 178 18.86 -3.46 4.96
CA PRO A 178 19.26 -2.94 3.65
C PRO A 178 19.74 -4.06 2.72
N ILE A 179 19.51 -3.89 1.41
CA ILE A 179 20.17 -4.75 0.43
C ILE A 179 21.67 -4.43 0.45
N ALA A 180 22.52 -5.46 0.54
CA ALA A 180 23.95 -5.27 0.40
C ALA A 180 24.22 -4.63 -0.98
N THR A 181 24.75 -3.41 -0.99
CA THR A 181 25.29 -2.80 -2.21
C THR A 181 26.53 -3.63 -2.60
N THR A 182 26.39 -4.45 -3.62
CA THR A 182 27.57 -4.99 -4.32
C THR A 182 28.27 -3.81 -4.98
N GLU A 183 29.41 -3.39 -4.41
CA GLU A 183 30.36 -2.48 -5.04
C GLU A 183 30.91 -3.07 -6.34
#